data_57ff8f3b26cd3af150c2f86b25816adb
#
_entry.id   57ff8f3b26cd3af150c2f86b25816adb
#
_cell.length_a   1.000
_cell.length_b   1.000
_cell.length_c   1.000
_cell.angle_alpha   90.00
_cell.angle_beta   90.00
_cell.angle_gamma   90.00
#
_symmetry.space_group_name_H-M   'P 1'
#
loop_
_entity.id
_entity.type
_entity.pdbx_description
1 polymer ?
#
loop_
_entity_poly.entity_id
_entity_poly.type
_entity_poly.pdbx_seq_one_letter_code
_entity_poly.pdbx_strand_id
1 'polypeptide(L)'
;MHLMKKISVITVNKNNAVGLLATAKSIVSQTALSDLEWIVIDGGSTDGSIEVIRQFEPYIDYWVSEEDGGIYPAMNKGICASHGEYILFRNSGDLMFDNQVIENFIKHPAYGRYDHCSGVTKVVSNGRLKYVFYPPSQLTMEAFYRWAMPHASTFIKRSRFEDFVYDESMKISADTVFAFADIMARNATYAPLDFVVTLFEADGISSRPDMQKVGVAERDKGFKACLSTQLYSDITYMFRDVNSRERRLIHYTWTRTWEFKVLCYAALILSIPRRIIERIFKERKN
;
A
#
# COMPACT_ATOMS: atom_id res chain seq x y z
N MET A 1 -21.81 28.83 1.45
CA MET A 1 -21.69 27.46 0.87
C MET A 1 -20.25 27.03 1.07
N HIS A 2 -19.95 26.21 2.08
CA HIS A 2 -18.60 25.68 2.24
C HIS A 2 -18.35 24.75 1.05
N LEU A 3 -17.41 25.09 0.20
CA LEU A 3 -16.95 24.20 -0.86
C LEU A 3 -16.42 22.93 -0.16
N MET A 4 -17.00 21.79 -0.50
CA MET A 4 -16.53 20.50 0.03
C MET A 4 -15.07 20.32 -0.38
N LYS A 5 -14.19 20.09 0.59
CA LYS A 5 -12.79 19.78 0.34
C LYS A 5 -12.67 18.50 -0.50
N LYS A 6 -11.74 18.48 -1.44
CA LYS A 6 -11.56 17.31 -2.31
C LYS A 6 -10.70 16.24 -1.68
N ILE A 7 -9.67 16.65 -0.94
CA ILE A 7 -8.68 15.74 -0.36
C ILE A 7 -8.51 16.06 1.13
N SER A 8 -8.63 15.05 2.00
CA SER A 8 -8.19 15.13 3.40
C SER A 8 -6.80 14.51 3.49
N VAL A 9 -5.81 15.32 3.84
CA VAL A 9 -4.46 14.83 4.18
C VAL A 9 -4.41 14.62 5.68
N ILE A 10 -4.16 13.38 6.10
CA ILE A 10 -4.08 13.00 7.50
C ILE A 10 -2.62 12.76 7.86
N THR A 11 -2.11 13.52 8.83
CA THR A 11 -0.77 13.40 9.38
C THR A 11 -0.85 12.81 10.78
N VAL A 12 -0.26 11.62 10.95
CA VAL A 12 -0.05 11.01 12.27
C VAL A 12 1.38 11.29 12.74
N ASN A 13 1.52 11.74 13.96
CA ASN A 13 2.81 12.07 14.58
C ASN A 13 2.94 11.48 15.98
N LYS A 14 4.14 11.04 16.32
CA LYS A 14 4.56 10.78 17.71
C LYS A 14 6.05 10.95 17.85
N ASN A 15 6.48 11.95 18.64
CA ASN A 15 7.88 12.26 18.95
C ASN A 15 8.77 12.31 17.69
N ASN A 16 8.31 13.04 16.65
CA ASN A 16 9.06 13.26 15.41
C ASN A 16 8.89 14.70 14.89
N ALA A 17 9.28 15.68 15.72
CA ALA A 17 9.14 17.10 15.41
C ALA A 17 9.86 17.48 14.10
N VAL A 18 11.05 16.91 13.83
CA VAL A 18 11.81 17.18 12.62
C VAL A 18 11.09 16.64 11.38
N GLY A 19 10.59 15.40 11.43
CA GLY A 19 9.81 14.82 10.35
C GLY A 19 8.49 15.56 10.14
N LEU A 20 7.80 15.92 11.22
CA LEU A 20 6.56 16.70 11.15
C LEU A 20 6.77 18.06 10.48
N LEU A 21 7.86 18.77 10.81
CA LEU A 21 8.20 20.05 10.18
C LEU A 21 8.43 19.91 8.67
N ALA A 22 9.11 18.85 8.26
CA ALA A 22 9.35 18.59 6.85
C ALA A 22 8.05 18.25 6.11
N THR A 23 7.21 17.39 6.70
CA THR A 23 5.88 17.03 6.18
C THR A 23 5.00 18.27 6.06
N ALA A 24 4.91 19.09 7.11
CA ALA A 24 4.14 20.34 7.13
C ALA A 24 4.51 21.26 5.96
N LYS A 25 5.81 21.52 5.78
CA LYS A 25 6.30 22.33 4.66
C LYS A 25 5.89 21.78 3.30
N SER A 26 5.93 20.46 3.12
CA SER A 26 5.54 19.81 1.87
C SER A 26 4.04 19.91 1.58
N ILE A 27 3.20 19.93 2.63
CA ILE A 27 1.75 20.06 2.52
C ILE A 27 1.36 21.51 2.20
N VAL A 28 1.87 22.49 2.96
CA VAL A 28 1.49 23.89 2.75
C VAL A 28 2.03 24.49 1.46
N SER A 29 3.02 23.85 0.84
CA SER A 29 3.55 24.27 -0.46
C SER A 29 2.68 23.83 -1.66
N GLN A 30 1.61 23.02 -1.44
CA GLN A 30 0.78 22.52 -2.52
C GLN A 30 0.03 23.63 -3.26
N THR A 31 0.05 23.61 -4.60
CA THR A 31 -0.64 24.61 -5.45
C THR A 31 -2.16 24.55 -5.27
N ALA A 32 -2.73 23.38 -5.00
CA ALA A 32 -4.15 23.16 -4.74
C ALA A 32 -4.50 23.13 -3.25
N LEU A 33 -3.85 23.95 -2.43
CA LEU A 33 -4.07 23.99 -0.97
C LEU A 33 -5.52 24.33 -0.59
N SER A 34 -6.24 25.10 -1.38
CA SER A 34 -7.66 25.40 -1.16
C SER A 34 -8.59 24.20 -1.26
N ASP A 35 -8.20 23.19 -2.05
CA ASP A 35 -8.94 21.93 -2.22
C ASP A 35 -8.58 20.87 -1.16
N LEU A 36 -7.59 21.16 -0.31
CA LEU A 36 -7.06 20.25 0.71
C LEU A 36 -7.60 20.62 2.09
N GLU A 37 -7.96 19.62 2.87
CA GLU A 37 -8.17 19.65 4.31
C GLU A 37 -6.98 18.97 4.98
N TRP A 38 -6.35 19.62 5.95
CA TRP A 38 -5.22 19.04 6.65
C TRP A 38 -5.57 18.73 8.12
N ILE A 39 -5.44 17.46 8.46
CA ILE A 39 -5.75 16.91 9.78
C ILE A 39 -4.47 16.38 10.41
N VAL A 40 -4.18 16.77 11.66
CA VAL A 40 -3.00 16.32 12.41
C VAL A 40 -3.43 15.61 13.68
N ILE A 41 -3.02 14.35 13.80
CA ILE A 41 -3.24 13.55 15.01
C ILE A 41 -1.88 13.27 15.64
N ASP A 42 -1.65 13.86 16.80
CA ASP A 42 -0.42 13.71 17.58
C ASP A 42 -0.66 12.80 18.78
N GLY A 43 0.18 11.80 18.94
CA GLY A 43 0.08 10.78 19.99
C GLY A 43 0.59 11.20 21.35
N GLY A 44 0.47 12.47 21.72
CA GLY A 44 0.98 13.00 23.00
C GLY A 44 2.49 13.18 22.98
N SER A 45 3.02 13.85 21.98
CA SER A 45 4.46 14.09 21.81
C SER A 45 5.03 15.05 22.86
N THR A 46 6.32 14.86 23.20
CA THR A 46 7.07 15.63 24.17
C THR A 46 8.38 16.22 23.63
N ASP A 47 8.60 16.17 22.31
CA ASP A 47 9.87 16.47 21.62
C ASP A 47 9.89 17.81 20.87
N GLY A 48 8.90 18.68 21.05
CA GLY A 48 8.74 19.93 20.28
C GLY A 48 7.76 19.79 19.11
N SER A 49 7.10 18.64 18.93
CA SER A 49 6.07 18.46 17.90
C SER A 49 4.90 19.43 18.03
N ILE A 50 4.51 19.76 19.25
CA ILE A 50 3.39 20.69 19.53
C ILE A 50 3.73 22.11 19.03
N GLU A 51 4.95 22.55 19.20
CA GLU A 51 5.45 23.84 18.70
C GLU A 51 5.38 23.89 17.18
N VAL A 52 5.73 22.78 16.50
CA VAL A 52 5.58 22.64 15.05
C VAL A 52 4.10 22.73 14.66
N ILE A 53 3.20 22.00 15.33
CA ILE A 53 1.76 22.05 15.04
C ILE A 53 1.25 23.49 15.15
N ARG A 54 1.58 24.19 16.24
CA ARG A 54 1.17 25.59 16.45
C ARG A 54 1.72 26.53 15.39
N GLN A 55 2.94 26.32 14.91
CA GLN A 55 3.52 27.11 13.83
C GLN A 55 2.69 27.03 12.54
N PHE A 56 2.10 25.86 12.25
CA PHE A 56 1.32 25.61 11.05
C PHE A 56 -0.20 25.62 11.28
N GLU A 57 -0.66 25.96 12.49
CA GLU A 57 -2.08 25.98 12.86
C GLU A 57 -2.98 26.76 11.88
N PRO A 58 -2.55 27.89 11.27
CA PRO A 58 -3.37 28.58 10.26
C PRO A 58 -3.69 27.76 9.00
N TYR A 59 -2.99 26.66 8.78
CA TYR A 59 -3.16 25.76 7.63
C TYR A 59 -3.81 24.42 8.01
N ILE A 60 -3.99 24.15 9.30
CA ILE A 60 -4.53 22.89 9.84
C ILE A 60 -6.02 23.08 10.10
N ASP A 61 -6.86 22.28 9.45
CA ASP A 61 -8.31 22.32 9.64
C ASP A 61 -8.75 21.65 10.96
N TYR A 62 -8.00 20.63 11.42
CA TYR A 62 -8.23 19.95 12.71
C TYR A 62 -6.94 19.37 13.25
N TRP A 63 -6.71 19.50 14.54
CA TRP A 63 -5.65 18.77 15.22
C TRP A 63 -6.00 18.43 16.67
N VAL A 64 -5.40 17.35 17.15
CA VAL A 64 -5.46 16.91 18.55
C VAL A 64 -4.13 16.29 18.94
N SER A 65 -3.73 16.50 20.21
CA SER A 65 -2.57 15.85 20.80
C SER A 65 -3.00 15.18 22.10
N GLU A 66 -2.98 13.88 22.10
CA GLU A 66 -3.31 13.03 23.25
C GLU A 66 -2.68 11.65 23.08
N GLU A 67 -2.46 10.92 24.15
CA GLU A 67 -2.00 9.54 24.04
C GLU A 67 -2.98 8.71 23.23
N ASP A 68 -2.46 7.96 22.27
CA ASP A 68 -3.21 7.01 21.48
C ASP A 68 -2.64 5.58 21.64
N GLY A 69 -3.44 4.58 21.30
CA GLY A 69 -3.06 3.16 21.38
C GLY A 69 -2.07 2.71 20.31
N GLY A 70 -1.62 3.59 19.42
CA GLY A 70 -0.72 3.28 18.30
C GLY A 70 -1.06 4.03 17.02
N ILE A 71 -0.37 3.65 15.93
CA ILE A 71 -0.51 4.35 14.63
C ILE A 71 -1.92 4.22 14.04
N TYR A 72 -2.54 3.05 14.11
CA TYR A 72 -3.85 2.83 13.48
C TYR A 72 -5.01 3.45 14.27
N PRO A 73 -5.05 3.44 15.62
CA PRO A 73 -5.96 4.27 16.37
C PRO A 73 -5.87 5.76 16.00
N ALA A 74 -4.66 6.29 15.85
CA ALA A 74 -4.45 7.68 15.41
C ALA A 74 -4.94 7.90 13.96
N MET A 75 -4.67 6.97 13.03
CA MET A 75 -5.17 7.04 11.67
C MET A 75 -6.71 7.00 11.63
N ASN A 76 -7.35 6.11 12.38
CA ASN A 76 -8.80 6.01 12.47
C ASN A 76 -9.42 7.30 13.05
N LYS A 77 -8.79 7.91 14.03
CA LYS A 77 -9.20 9.23 14.58
C LYS A 77 -9.16 10.30 13.48
N GLY A 78 -8.10 10.32 12.67
CA GLY A 78 -8.00 11.21 11.52
C GLY A 78 -9.05 10.94 10.43
N ILE A 79 -9.37 9.67 10.15
CA ILE A 79 -10.45 9.28 9.23
C ILE A 79 -11.79 9.85 9.73
N CYS A 80 -12.11 9.67 11.02
CA CYS A 80 -13.35 10.18 11.61
C CYS A 80 -13.47 11.70 11.52
N ALA A 81 -12.36 12.43 11.59
CA ALA A 81 -12.32 13.90 11.48
C ALA A 81 -12.33 14.41 10.03
N SER A 82 -12.19 13.53 9.02
CA SER A 82 -12.05 13.91 7.62
C SER A 82 -13.38 14.14 6.90
N HIS A 83 -13.40 15.13 5.96
CA HIS A 83 -14.57 15.50 5.18
C HIS A 83 -14.31 15.51 3.67
N GLY A 84 -13.04 15.38 3.23
CA GLY A 84 -12.68 15.34 1.81
C GLY A 84 -13.22 14.11 1.09
N GLU A 85 -13.32 14.17 -0.22
CA GLU A 85 -13.77 13.03 -1.04
C GLU A 85 -12.78 11.86 -0.98
N TYR A 86 -11.47 12.18 -0.95
CA TYR A 86 -10.39 11.20 -0.81
C TYR A 86 -9.54 11.50 0.42
N ILE A 87 -8.98 10.46 0.99
CA ILE A 87 -8.01 10.50 2.08
C ILE A 87 -6.63 10.14 1.53
N LEU A 88 -5.63 10.92 1.91
CA LEU A 88 -4.21 10.63 1.72
C LEU A 88 -3.51 10.69 3.06
N PHE A 89 -2.90 9.58 3.46
CA PHE A 89 -2.08 9.57 4.67
C PHE A 89 -0.69 10.13 4.39
N ARG A 90 -0.25 11.01 5.28
CA ARG A 90 1.06 11.66 5.21
C ARG A 90 1.64 11.72 6.61
N ASN A 91 2.17 10.58 7.08
CA ASN A 91 2.74 10.50 8.42
C ASN A 91 3.97 11.41 8.55
N SER A 92 4.31 11.80 9.77
CA SER A 92 5.48 12.66 10.02
C SER A 92 6.77 12.02 9.50
N GLY A 93 7.44 12.71 8.59
CA GLY A 93 8.61 12.25 7.83
C GLY A 93 8.30 11.90 6.37
N ASP A 94 7.05 11.60 6.01
CA ASP A 94 6.64 11.41 4.62
C ASP A 94 6.44 12.76 3.93
N LEU A 95 6.95 12.91 2.71
CA LEU A 95 6.86 14.18 1.97
C LEU A 95 6.01 14.04 0.71
N MET A 96 5.23 15.05 0.38
CA MET A 96 4.75 15.24 -0.97
C MET A 96 5.95 15.34 -1.90
N PHE A 97 5.93 14.67 -3.05
CA PHE A 97 7.08 14.66 -3.95
C PHE A 97 7.44 16.05 -4.47
N ASP A 98 6.40 16.82 -4.83
CA ASP A 98 6.51 18.21 -5.26
C ASP A 98 5.27 19.01 -4.84
N ASN A 99 5.17 20.25 -5.28
CA ASN A 99 4.04 21.14 -4.94
C ASN A 99 2.78 20.92 -5.79
N GLN A 100 2.79 19.99 -6.74
CA GLN A 100 1.68 19.75 -7.67
C GLN A 100 0.96 18.40 -7.42
N VAL A 101 1.37 17.62 -6.43
CA VAL A 101 0.82 16.27 -6.16
C VAL A 101 -0.71 16.30 -6.05
N ILE A 102 -1.27 17.20 -5.26
CA ILE A 102 -2.72 17.33 -5.06
C ILE A 102 -3.41 17.79 -6.35
N GLU A 103 -2.87 18.79 -7.01
CA GLU A 103 -3.41 19.31 -8.26
C GLU A 103 -3.40 18.24 -9.38
N ASN A 104 -2.29 17.50 -9.49
CA ASN A 104 -2.14 16.41 -10.47
C ASN A 104 -3.18 15.32 -10.23
N PHE A 105 -3.43 14.94 -8.95
CA PHE A 105 -4.46 13.97 -8.66
C PHE A 105 -5.87 14.46 -8.99
N ILE A 106 -6.22 15.68 -8.62
CA ILE A 106 -7.55 16.25 -8.90
C ILE A 106 -7.82 16.35 -10.43
N LYS A 107 -6.79 16.62 -11.23
CA LYS A 107 -6.89 16.67 -12.69
C LYS A 107 -6.78 15.31 -13.36
N HIS A 108 -6.35 14.28 -12.65
CA HIS A 108 -6.14 12.95 -13.22
C HIS A 108 -7.48 12.26 -13.55
N PRO A 109 -7.59 11.51 -14.67
CA PRO A 109 -8.83 10.82 -15.08
C PRO A 109 -9.36 9.81 -14.07
N ALA A 110 -8.54 9.35 -13.13
CA ALA A 110 -8.94 8.43 -12.05
C ALA A 110 -9.73 9.12 -10.93
N TYR A 111 -9.57 10.44 -10.74
CA TYR A 111 -10.28 11.19 -9.71
C TYR A 111 -11.81 11.05 -9.87
N GLY A 112 -12.51 10.80 -8.78
CA GLY A 112 -13.96 10.58 -8.74
C GLY A 112 -14.44 9.23 -9.29
N ARG A 113 -13.59 8.46 -9.99
CA ARG A 113 -13.97 7.21 -10.67
C ARG A 113 -13.55 5.95 -9.93
N TYR A 114 -12.41 5.98 -9.25
CA TYR A 114 -11.82 4.82 -8.61
C TYR A 114 -11.72 5.01 -7.10
N ASP A 115 -11.83 3.92 -6.36
CA ASP A 115 -11.83 3.93 -4.90
C ASP A 115 -10.40 4.03 -4.33
N HIS A 116 -9.44 3.34 -4.95
CA HIS A 116 -8.02 3.39 -4.61
C HIS A 116 -7.21 3.87 -5.81
N CYS A 117 -6.50 4.98 -5.67
CA CYS A 117 -5.63 5.54 -6.70
C CYS A 117 -4.20 5.60 -6.16
N SER A 118 -3.33 4.70 -6.61
CA SER A 118 -1.97 4.57 -6.09
C SER A 118 -0.95 5.16 -7.06
N GLY A 119 -0.10 6.05 -6.56
CA GLY A 119 0.94 6.71 -7.35
C GLY A 119 2.34 6.14 -7.13
N VAL A 120 3.30 6.67 -7.88
CA VAL A 120 4.70 6.28 -7.78
C VAL A 120 5.29 6.76 -6.46
N THR A 121 6.04 5.88 -5.77
CA THR A 121 6.76 6.19 -4.53
C THR A 121 8.26 6.18 -4.81
N LYS A 122 8.96 7.26 -4.50
CA LYS A 122 10.42 7.28 -4.42
C LYS A 122 10.85 7.00 -3.00
N VAL A 123 11.59 5.93 -2.81
CA VAL A 123 12.11 5.53 -1.49
C VAL A 123 13.53 6.01 -1.36
N VAL A 124 13.79 6.80 -0.33
CA VAL A 124 15.12 7.35 -0.02
C VAL A 124 15.56 6.88 1.36
N SER A 125 16.85 6.95 1.60
CA SER A 125 17.45 6.74 2.93
C SER A 125 18.71 7.59 3.02
N ASN A 126 18.84 8.35 4.07
CA ASN A 126 19.94 9.32 4.25
C ASN A 126 20.10 10.24 3.02
N GLY A 127 18.99 10.74 2.47
CA GLY A 127 18.97 11.62 1.30
C GLY A 127 19.36 10.98 -0.04
N ARG A 128 19.54 9.64 -0.10
CA ARG A 128 19.89 8.92 -1.33
C ARG A 128 18.74 8.05 -1.79
N LEU A 129 18.42 8.12 -3.09
CA LEU A 129 17.41 7.25 -3.70
C LEU A 129 17.86 5.79 -3.59
N LYS A 130 17.02 4.96 -2.95
CA LYS A 130 17.21 3.50 -2.87
C LYS A 130 16.55 2.79 -4.04
N TYR A 131 15.26 3.04 -4.24
CA TYR A 131 14.49 2.48 -5.36
C TYR A 131 13.25 3.33 -5.62
N VAL A 132 12.60 3.06 -6.75
CA VAL A 132 11.32 3.63 -7.12
C VAL A 132 10.30 2.49 -7.17
N PHE A 133 9.21 2.63 -6.44
CA PHE A 133 8.07 1.73 -6.52
C PHE A 133 7.06 2.30 -7.55
N TYR A 134 6.78 1.52 -8.57
CA TYR A 134 5.73 1.79 -9.53
C TYR A 134 4.49 0.97 -9.17
N PRO A 135 3.32 1.61 -9.06
CA PRO A 135 2.09 0.87 -8.79
C PRO A 135 1.80 -0.10 -9.96
N PRO A 136 1.39 -1.34 -9.67
CA PRO A 136 1.05 -2.30 -10.72
C PRO A 136 -0.18 -1.81 -11.52
N SER A 137 -0.26 -2.16 -12.80
CA SER A 137 -1.42 -1.83 -13.65
C SER A 137 -2.72 -2.49 -13.16
N GLN A 138 -2.61 -3.62 -12.46
CA GLN A 138 -3.71 -4.34 -11.81
C GLN A 138 -3.26 -4.85 -10.44
N LEU A 139 -4.11 -4.69 -9.42
CA LEU A 139 -3.89 -5.29 -8.12
C LEU A 139 -4.40 -6.73 -8.14
N THR A 140 -3.47 -7.66 -8.16
CA THR A 140 -3.72 -9.09 -8.09
C THR A 140 -3.41 -9.62 -6.69
N MET A 141 -3.91 -10.80 -6.36
CA MET A 141 -3.52 -11.52 -5.13
C MET A 141 -2.00 -11.63 -5.00
N GLU A 142 -1.31 -11.92 -6.11
CA GLU A 142 0.16 -11.98 -6.15
C GLU A 142 0.80 -10.62 -5.75
N ALA A 143 0.24 -9.50 -6.20
CA ALA A 143 0.73 -8.18 -5.85
C ALA A 143 0.69 -7.95 -4.33
N PHE A 144 -0.39 -8.30 -3.65
CA PHE A 144 -0.50 -8.18 -2.20
C PHE A 144 0.46 -9.12 -1.44
N TYR A 145 0.72 -10.32 -1.95
CA TYR A 145 1.69 -11.23 -1.34
C TYR A 145 3.14 -10.77 -1.52
N ARG A 146 3.45 -10.10 -2.64
CA ARG A 146 4.83 -9.63 -2.93
C ARG A 146 5.12 -8.27 -2.33
N TRP A 147 4.14 -7.38 -2.35
CA TRP A 147 4.32 -5.97 -1.96
C TRP A 147 3.16 -5.49 -1.10
N ALA A 148 3.49 -4.75 -0.06
CA ALA A 148 2.50 -3.90 0.60
C ALA A 148 2.17 -2.73 -0.34
N MET A 149 0.91 -2.37 -0.48
CA MET A 149 0.52 -1.16 -1.19
C MET A 149 0.95 0.06 -0.36
N PRO A 150 1.77 0.98 -0.91
CA PRO A 150 2.25 2.13 -0.13
C PRO A 150 1.08 3.06 0.21
N HIS A 151 0.60 3.05 1.46
CA HIS A 151 -0.48 3.94 1.89
C HIS A 151 -0.13 5.42 1.68
N ALA A 152 1.14 5.80 1.89
CA ALA A 152 1.62 7.16 1.68
C ALA A 152 1.51 7.66 0.22
N SER A 153 1.34 6.77 -0.76
CA SER A 153 1.16 7.14 -2.18
C SER A 153 -0.22 6.79 -2.72
N THR A 154 -1.17 6.42 -1.84
CA THR A 154 -2.49 5.94 -2.24
C THR A 154 -3.57 6.88 -1.73
N PHE A 155 -4.30 7.49 -2.67
CA PHE A 155 -5.54 8.21 -2.39
C PHE A 155 -6.67 7.19 -2.29
N ILE A 156 -7.35 7.17 -1.16
CA ILE A 156 -8.45 6.23 -0.87
C ILE A 156 -9.74 7.04 -0.72
N LYS A 157 -10.77 6.65 -1.45
CA LYS A 157 -12.08 7.31 -1.36
C LYS A 157 -12.61 7.21 0.06
N ARG A 158 -12.95 8.35 0.69
CA ARG A 158 -13.35 8.41 2.10
C ARG A 158 -14.54 7.49 2.42
N SER A 159 -15.48 7.32 1.49
CA SER A 159 -16.61 6.42 1.66
C SER A 159 -16.24 4.94 1.88
N ARG A 160 -15.02 4.53 1.53
CA ARG A 160 -14.55 3.17 1.79
C ARG A 160 -14.30 2.90 3.27
N PHE A 161 -14.16 3.95 4.07
CA PHE A 161 -13.95 3.88 5.53
C PHE A 161 -15.25 3.98 6.35
N GLU A 162 -16.42 4.18 5.75
CA GLU A 162 -17.67 4.39 6.50
C GLU A 162 -18.05 3.18 7.38
N ASP A 163 -17.91 1.96 6.85
CA ASP A 163 -18.28 0.72 7.56
C ASP A 163 -17.07 -0.15 7.91
N PHE A 164 -15.88 0.24 7.51
CA PHE A 164 -14.67 -0.57 7.66
C PHE A 164 -13.43 0.33 7.78
N VAL A 165 -12.82 0.33 8.94
CA VAL A 165 -11.62 1.12 9.27
C VAL A 165 -10.42 0.21 9.53
N TYR A 166 -9.27 0.77 9.85
CA TYR A 166 -8.09 -0.01 10.18
C TYR A 166 -8.27 -0.81 11.47
N ASP A 167 -7.79 -2.06 11.48
CA ASP A 167 -7.76 -2.91 12.68
C ASP A 167 -6.72 -2.38 13.67
N GLU A 168 -7.18 -1.81 14.76
CA GLU A 168 -6.36 -1.18 15.80
C GLU A 168 -5.53 -2.19 16.61
N SER A 169 -5.84 -3.49 16.52
CA SER A 169 -5.04 -4.54 17.16
C SER A 169 -3.73 -4.82 16.41
N MET A 170 -3.61 -4.37 15.17
CA MET A 170 -2.41 -4.51 14.33
C MET A 170 -1.43 -3.37 14.60
N LYS A 171 -0.14 -3.68 14.47
CA LYS A 171 0.95 -2.71 14.74
C LYS A 171 1.52 -2.07 13.48
N ILE A 172 1.49 -2.79 12.33
CA ILE A 172 2.27 -2.39 11.16
C ILE A 172 1.60 -2.66 9.81
N SER A 173 0.56 -3.49 9.73
CA SER A 173 0.02 -3.95 8.45
C SER A 173 -1.50 -3.77 8.28
N ALA A 174 -2.19 -3.01 9.16
CA ALA A 174 -3.63 -2.84 9.04
C ALA A 174 -4.02 -2.09 7.75
N ASP A 175 -3.20 -1.16 7.27
CA ASP A 175 -3.37 -0.47 5.98
C ASP A 175 -3.34 -1.46 4.79
N THR A 176 -2.40 -2.38 4.79
CA THR A 176 -2.28 -3.43 3.75
C THR A 176 -3.43 -4.43 3.83
N VAL A 177 -3.82 -4.83 5.04
CA VAL A 177 -4.96 -5.74 5.26
C VAL A 177 -6.28 -5.06 4.87
N PHE A 178 -6.45 -3.79 5.21
CA PHE A 178 -7.60 -3.00 4.77
C PHE A 178 -7.70 -2.94 3.25
N ALA A 179 -6.62 -2.56 2.57
CA ALA A 179 -6.60 -2.47 1.11
C ALA A 179 -6.88 -3.84 0.45
N PHE A 180 -6.33 -4.91 1.02
CA PHE A 180 -6.61 -6.27 0.56
C PHE A 180 -8.09 -6.63 0.71
N ALA A 181 -8.66 -6.45 1.91
CA ALA A 181 -10.07 -6.73 2.18
C ALA A 181 -11.00 -5.88 1.32
N ASP A 182 -10.69 -4.59 1.19
CA ASP A 182 -11.50 -3.66 0.43
C ASP A 182 -11.54 -4.00 -1.06
N ILE A 183 -10.41 -4.33 -1.66
CA ILE A 183 -10.32 -4.66 -3.09
C ILE A 183 -10.80 -6.09 -3.37
N MET A 184 -10.36 -7.07 -2.56
CA MET A 184 -10.63 -8.49 -2.86
C MET A 184 -11.99 -8.98 -2.37
N ALA A 185 -12.51 -8.45 -1.28
CA ALA A 185 -13.77 -8.89 -0.68
C ALA A 185 -14.90 -7.86 -0.83
N ARG A 186 -14.60 -6.57 -0.84
CA ARG A 186 -15.59 -5.48 -0.92
C ARG A 186 -15.67 -4.84 -2.31
N ASN A 187 -14.97 -5.42 -3.32
CA ASN A 187 -14.97 -5.01 -4.72
C ASN A 187 -14.61 -3.52 -4.95
N ALA A 188 -13.70 -2.96 -4.15
CA ALA A 188 -13.19 -1.62 -4.40
C ALA A 188 -12.42 -1.58 -5.73
N THR A 189 -12.61 -0.49 -6.46
CA THR A 189 -11.96 -0.25 -7.74
C THR A 189 -10.57 0.36 -7.55
N TYR A 190 -9.63 0.02 -8.44
CA TYR A 190 -8.24 0.46 -8.36
C TYR A 190 -7.76 1.09 -9.66
N ALA A 191 -6.97 2.16 -9.54
CA ALA A 191 -6.23 2.76 -10.66
C ALA A 191 -4.79 3.08 -10.26
N PRO A 192 -3.79 2.76 -11.10
CA PRO A 192 -2.46 3.31 -10.98
C PRO A 192 -2.43 4.76 -11.45
N LEU A 193 -1.64 5.60 -10.79
CA LEU A 193 -1.33 6.95 -11.24
C LEU A 193 0.07 6.94 -11.86
N ASP A 194 0.27 7.75 -12.89
CA ASP A 194 1.50 7.80 -13.68
C ASP A 194 2.52 8.85 -13.20
N PHE A 195 2.26 9.48 -12.03
CA PHE A 195 3.12 10.50 -11.45
C PHE A 195 3.61 10.11 -10.04
N VAL A 196 4.68 10.77 -9.60
CA VAL A 196 5.26 10.53 -8.26
C VAL A 196 4.43 11.29 -7.22
N VAL A 197 3.92 10.56 -6.24
CA VAL A 197 3.13 11.12 -5.13
C VAL A 197 4.01 11.39 -3.91
N THR A 198 4.92 10.49 -3.60
CA THR A 198 5.63 10.47 -2.32
C THR A 198 7.12 10.34 -2.47
N LEU A 199 7.84 11.12 -1.66
CA LEU A 199 9.21 10.85 -1.25
C LEU A 199 9.15 10.23 0.15
N PHE A 200 9.40 8.92 0.23
CA PHE A 200 9.30 8.11 1.45
C PHE A 200 10.68 7.88 2.05
N GLU A 201 10.87 8.27 3.34
CA GLU A 201 12.10 7.98 4.07
C GLU A 201 12.05 6.57 4.66
N ALA A 202 13.03 5.72 4.26
CA ALA A 202 13.03 4.29 4.61
C ALA A 202 13.47 3.99 6.05
N ASP A 203 13.72 5.00 6.88
CA ASP A 203 14.25 4.80 8.25
C ASP A 203 13.12 4.72 9.31
N GLY A 204 11.86 4.62 8.88
CA GLY A 204 10.68 4.51 9.74
C GLY A 204 10.51 3.13 10.39
N ILE A 205 9.52 3.02 11.29
CA ILE A 205 9.20 1.81 12.07
C ILE A 205 8.97 0.60 11.17
N SER A 206 8.31 0.77 10.02
CA SER A 206 8.00 -0.30 9.07
C SER A 206 9.24 -0.95 8.42
N SER A 207 10.37 -0.26 8.42
CA SER A 207 11.63 -0.74 7.85
C SER A 207 12.46 -1.56 8.83
N ARG A 208 12.12 -1.59 10.11
CA ARG A 208 12.86 -2.32 11.14
C ARG A 208 12.67 -3.84 10.98
N PRO A 209 13.75 -4.65 11.05
CA PRO A 209 13.67 -6.10 10.82
C PRO A 209 12.73 -6.86 11.78
N ASP A 210 12.62 -6.41 13.04
CA ASP A 210 11.70 -6.97 14.04
C ASP A 210 10.24 -6.71 13.65
N MET A 211 9.93 -5.50 13.20
CA MET A 211 8.60 -5.10 12.76
C MET A 211 8.19 -5.74 11.44
N GLN A 212 9.13 -5.98 10.52
CA GLN A 212 8.84 -6.72 9.28
C GLN A 212 8.29 -8.13 9.55
N LYS A 213 8.84 -8.85 10.55
CA LYS A 213 8.30 -10.17 10.95
C LYS A 213 6.88 -10.07 11.50
N VAL A 214 6.62 -9.05 12.33
CA VAL A 214 5.27 -8.77 12.84
C VAL A 214 4.32 -8.49 11.67
N GLY A 215 4.71 -7.62 10.75
CA GLY A 215 3.89 -7.28 9.59
C GLY A 215 3.56 -8.46 8.68
N VAL A 216 4.50 -9.40 8.48
CA VAL A 216 4.22 -10.65 7.74
C VAL A 216 3.15 -11.47 8.45
N ALA A 217 3.26 -11.64 9.78
CA ALA A 217 2.28 -12.40 10.55
C ALA A 217 0.89 -11.74 10.57
N GLU A 218 0.83 -10.42 10.70
CA GLU A 218 -0.42 -9.66 10.66
C GLU A 218 -1.11 -9.75 9.31
N ARG A 219 -0.37 -9.58 8.20
CA ARG A 219 -0.91 -9.76 6.84
C ARG A 219 -1.44 -11.17 6.63
N ASP A 220 -0.67 -12.19 7.03
CA ASP A 220 -1.09 -13.58 6.92
C ASP A 220 -2.42 -13.84 7.65
N LYS A 221 -2.54 -13.37 8.89
CA LYS A 221 -3.76 -13.45 9.69
C LYS A 221 -4.92 -12.69 9.03
N GLY A 222 -4.67 -11.46 8.57
CA GLY A 222 -5.68 -10.62 7.94
C GLY A 222 -6.18 -11.19 6.61
N PHE A 223 -5.29 -11.64 5.74
CA PHE A 223 -5.66 -12.26 4.46
C PHE A 223 -6.46 -13.55 4.66
N LYS A 224 -6.07 -14.37 5.65
CA LYS A 224 -6.80 -15.57 6.02
C LYS A 224 -8.23 -15.26 6.51
N ALA A 225 -8.42 -14.17 7.23
CA ALA A 225 -9.75 -13.76 7.69
C ALA A 225 -10.67 -13.28 6.57
N CYS A 226 -10.10 -12.75 5.47
CA CYS A 226 -10.86 -12.23 4.32
C CYS A 226 -11.23 -13.29 3.27
N LEU A 227 -10.62 -14.48 3.30
CA LEU A 227 -10.75 -15.50 2.28
C LEU A 227 -11.39 -16.77 2.83
N SER A 228 -12.02 -17.58 1.97
CA SER A 228 -12.38 -18.94 2.35
C SER A 228 -11.11 -19.75 2.65
N THR A 229 -11.21 -20.73 3.54
CA THR A 229 -10.09 -21.60 3.92
C THR A 229 -9.42 -22.24 2.71
N GLN A 230 -10.23 -22.68 1.73
CA GLN A 230 -9.71 -23.30 0.50
C GLN A 230 -8.93 -22.31 -0.35
N LEU A 231 -9.50 -21.15 -0.62
CA LEU A 231 -8.85 -20.11 -1.44
C LEU A 231 -7.55 -19.60 -0.78
N TYR A 232 -7.56 -19.42 0.55
CA TYR A 232 -6.35 -19.06 1.29
C TYR A 232 -5.27 -20.13 1.16
N SER A 233 -5.64 -21.42 1.26
CA SER A 233 -4.71 -22.55 1.10
C SER A 233 -4.08 -22.55 -0.28
N ASP A 234 -4.90 -22.43 -1.34
CA ASP A 234 -4.43 -22.43 -2.72
C ASP A 234 -3.47 -21.27 -3.02
N ILE A 235 -3.83 -20.07 -2.54
CA ILE A 235 -3.00 -18.88 -2.69
C ILE A 235 -1.67 -19.03 -1.94
N THR A 236 -1.72 -19.52 -0.69
CA THR A 236 -0.52 -19.74 0.11
C THR A 236 0.42 -20.74 -0.56
N TYR A 237 -0.12 -21.83 -1.08
CA TYR A 237 0.65 -22.79 -1.86
C TYR A 237 1.30 -22.14 -3.09
N MET A 238 0.54 -21.38 -3.89
CA MET A 238 1.04 -20.75 -5.12
C MET A 238 2.11 -19.70 -4.87
N PHE A 239 1.97 -18.88 -3.84
CA PHE A 239 2.82 -17.69 -3.66
C PHE A 239 3.86 -17.81 -2.54
N ARG A 240 3.69 -18.69 -1.59
CA ARG A 240 4.56 -18.87 -0.43
C ARG A 240 5.40 -20.14 -0.53
N ASP A 241 4.78 -21.27 -0.85
CA ASP A 241 5.42 -22.58 -0.77
C ASP A 241 6.12 -23.01 -2.05
N VAL A 242 5.72 -22.44 -3.20
CA VAL A 242 6.43 -22.66 -4.46
C VAL A 242 7.77 -21.94 -4.42
N ASN A 243 8.87 -22.67 -4.63
CA ASN A 243 10.20 -22.10 -4.57
C ASN A 243 10.46 -21.04 -5.66
N SER A 244 11.47 -20.20 -5.49
CA SER A 244 11.73 -19.06 -6.36
C SER A 244 12.09 -19.42 -7.82
N ARG A 245 12.51 -20.68 -8.09
CA ARG A 245 12.76 -21.21 -9.44
C ARG A 245 11.46 -21.61 -10.12
N GLU A 246 10.59 -22.32 -9.41
CA GLU A 246 9.28 -22.74 -9.91
C GLU A 246 8.37 -21.54 -10.15
N ARG A 247 8.39 -20.52 -9.25
CA ARG A 247 7.67 -19.25 -9.46
C ARG A 247 8.10 -18.55 -10.75
N ARG A 248 9.40 -18.46 -11.04
CA ARG A 248 9.91 -17.88 -12.29
C ARG A 248 9.44 -18.66 -13.51
N LEU A 249 9.41 -19.97 -13.43
CA LEU A 249 8.87 -20.82 -14.48
C LEU A 249 7.37 -20.60 -14.71
N ILE A 250 6.57 -20.57 -13.66
CA ILE A 250 5.12 -20.33 -13.75
C ILE A 250 4.84 -18.93 -14.33
N HIS A 251 5.54 -17.88 -13.85
CA HIS A 251 5.38 -16.53 -14.37
C HIS A 251 5.83 -16.39 -15.83
N TYR A 252 6.95 -16.99 -16.18
CA TYR A 252 7.48 -17.00 -17.55
C TYR A 252 6.56 -17.73 -18.52
N THR A 253 5.90 -18.80 -18.07
CA THR A 253 5.02 -19.62 -18.89
C THR A 253 3.63 -19.00 -19.09
N TRP A 254 3.11 -18.25 -18.13
CA TRP A 254 1.80 -17.57 -18.25
C TRP A 254 1.83 -16.39 -19.22
N THR A 255 2.98 -15.76 -19.40
CA THR A 255 3.11 -14.60 -20.28
C THR A 255 3.35 -14.94 -21.75
N ARG A 256 3.65 -16.24 -22.09
CA ARG A 256 3.97 -16.68 -23.46
C ARG A 256 3.32 -18.01 -23.80
N THR A 257 2.16 -17.96 -24.45
CA THR A 257 1.28 -19.11 -24.72
C THR A 257 1.89 -20.27 -25.50
N TRP A 258 2.86 -20.05 -26.40
CA TRP A 258 3.50 -21.13 -27.14
C TRP A 258 4.63 -21.79 -26.34
N GLU A 259 5.40 -21.03 -25.56
CA GLU A 259 6.46 -21.55 -24.68
C GLU A 259 5.87 -22.38 -23.53
N PHE A 260 4.67 -22.01 -23.05
CA PHE A 260 3.92 -22.80 -22.09
C PHE A 260 3.60 -24.20 -22.63
N LYS A 261 3.14 -24.32 -23.87
CA LYS A 261 2.88 -25.64 -24.51
C LYS A 261 4.16 -26.48 -24.59
N VAL A 262 5.29 -25.88 -24.98
CA VAL A 262 6.58 -26.59 -25.06
C VAL A 262 7.03 -27.06 -23.66
N LEU A 263 6.89 -26.24 -22.60
CA LEU A 263 7.25 -26.63 -21.25
C LEU A 263 6.31 -27.69 -20.66
N CYS A 264 5.01 -27.60 -20.93
CA CYS A 264 4.05 -28.65 -20.55
C CYS A 264 4.38 -29.99 -21.25
N TYR A 265 4.73 -29.98 -22.54
CA TYR A 265 5.16 -31.19 -23.25
C TYR A 265 6.49 -31.72 -22.70
N ALA A 266 7.46 -30.86 -22.40
CA ALA A 266 8.72 -31.27 -21.78
C ALA A 266 8.51 -31.84 -20.37
N ALA A 267 7.65 -31.25 -19.55
CA ALA A 267 7.30 -31.75 -18.22
C ALA A 267 6.55 -33.09 -18.30
N LEU A 268 5.65 -33.25 -19.26
CA LEU A 268 4.98 -34.52 -19.53
C LEU A 268 5.98 -35.61 -19.94
N ILE A 269 6.94 -35.29 -20.80
CA ILE A 269 8.00 -36.22 -21.21
C ILE A 269 8.89 -36.59 -20.02
N LEU A 270 9.26 -35.62 -19.17
CA LEU A 270 10.10 -35.85 -18.01
C LEU A 270 9.35 -36.56 -16.86
N SER A 271 8.02 -36.46 -16.78
CA SER A 271 7.19 -37.19 -15.83
C SER A 271 6.82 -38.61 -16.24
N ILE A 272 7.07 -38.96 -17.50
CA ILE A 272 6.87 -40.35 -17.96
C ILE A 272 7.92 -41.24 -17.26
N PRO A 273 7.50 -42.25 -16.48
CA PRO A 273 8.43 -43.18 -15.85
C PRO A 273 9.35 -43.79 -16.89
N ARG A 274 10.64 -43.84 -16.64
CA ARG A 274 11.69 -44.33 -17.57
C ARG A 274 11.33 -45.67 -18.22
N ARG A 275 10.62 -46.54 -17.47
CA ARG A 275 10.10 -47.83 -17.96
C ARG A 275 9.09 -47.68 -19.12
N ILE A 276 8.34 -46.61 -19.18
CA ILE A 276 7.38 -46.37 -20.30
C ILE A 276 8.13 -45.91 -21.56
N ILE A 277 9.13 -45.05 -21.38
CA ILE A 277 9.99 -44.59 -22.47
C ILE A 277 10.73 -45.78 -23.09
N GLU A 278 11.30 -46.64 -22.26
CA GLU A 278 11.99 -47.87 -22.74
C GLU A 278 11.05 -48.82 -23.46
N ARG A 279 9.78 -48.88 -23.10
CA ARG A 279 8.77 -49.70 -23.77
C ARG A 279 8.40 -49.14 -25.16
N ILE A 280 8.20 -47.85 -25.29
CA ILE A 280 7.89 -47.15 -26.54
C ILE A 280 9.07 -47.28 -27.55
N PHE A 281 10.30 -47.21 -27.08
CA PHE A 281 11.48 -47.39 -27.93
C PHE A 281 11.77 -48.84 -28.28
N LYS A 282 11.30 -49.82 -27.49
CA LYS A 282 11.40 -51.25 -27.80
C LYS A 282 10.40 -51.68 -28.87
N GLU A 283 9.17 -51.13 -28.85
CA GLU A 283 8.12 -51.46 -29.84
C GLU A 283 8.35 -50.83 -31.22
N ARG A 284 9.30 -49.88 -31.35
CA ARG A 284 9.71 -49.31 -32.66
C ARG A 284 10.88 -50.03 -33.32
N LYS A 285 11.43 -51.10 -32.74
CA LYS A 285 12.54 -51.89 -33.27
C LYS A 285 12.14 -53.28 -33.73
N ASN A 286 10.87 -53.62 -33.65
CA ASN A 286 10.24 -54.77 -34.28
C ASN A 286 9.24 -54.26 -35.34
#